data_bf0400b4dbf57e82b4cc850269ddc84e
#
_entry.id   bf0400b4dbf57e82b4cc850269ddc84e
#
_cell.length_a   1.000
_cell.length_b   1.000
_cell.length_c   1.000
_cell.angle_alpha   90.00
_cell.angle_beta   90.00
_cell.angle_gamma   90.00
#
_symmetry.space_group_name_H-M   'P 1'
#
loop_
_entity.id
_entity.type
_entity.pdbx_description
1 polymer ?
#
loop_
_entity_poly.entity_id
_entity_poly.type
_entity_poly.pdbx_seq_one_letter_code
_entity_poly.pdbx_strand_id
1 'polypeptide(L)'
;MHVFICENTPNGILTGVYDAWELKIQERCSHADIYLVSGQPDNYELFCDYHTVAPSAEKAGKVVSTLNRKLGHDFYETILTAILSIDLSGKKKMDKANAVYQTIVAALYSPKGARVLDSLSNPYIYRVFELSRATVSEAHHLKGFLRFSELQNGILFSTIHPKNNALPILAEHFTDRFPQE
;
A
#
# COMPACT_ATOMS: atom_id res chain seq x y z
N MET A 1 -14.51 13.21 13.53
CA MET A 1 -13.78 12.48 12.46
C MET A 1 -12.52 11.92 13.05
N HIS A 2 -12.17 10.66 12.78
CA HIS A 2 -10.96 9.99 13.30
C HIS A 2 -9.89 9.96 12.22
N VAL A 3 -8.69 10.43 12.53
CA VAL A 3 -7.56 10.49 11.61
C VAL A 3 -6.44 9.60 12.13
N PHE A 4 -6.10 8.55 11.38
CA PHE A 4 -5.02 7.62 11.72
C PHE A 4 -3.73 8.05 11.01
N ILE A 5 -2.71 8.41 11.78
CA ILE A 5 -1.38 8.79 11.30
C ILE A 5 -0.54 7.52 11.18
N CYS A 6 -0.31 7.06 9.96
CA CYS A 6 0.39 5.84 9.66
C CYS A 6 1.84 6.13 9.21
N GLU A 7 2.77 5.28 9.59
CA GLU A 7 4.08 5.27 8.94
C GLU A 7 3.91 4.91 7.45
N ASN A 8 4.65 5.61 6.58
CA ASN A 8 4.60 5.41 5.13
C ASN A 8 5.32 4.12 4.67
N THR A 9 4.92 2.99 5.27
CA THR A 9 5.40 1.64 4.99
C THR A 9 4.22 0.68 4.85
N PRO A 10 4.41 -0.50 4.22
CA PRO A 10 3.36 -1.51 4.17
C PRO A 10 2.83 -1.90 5.56
N ASN A 11 3.73 -2.12 6.52
CA ASN A 11 3.33 -2.44 7.89
C ASN A 11 2.57 -1.30 8.55
N GLY A 12 3.04 -0.05 8.39
CA GLY A 12 2.39 1.12 8.99
C GLY A 12 0.98 1.33 8.46
N ILE A 13 0.81 1.37 7.14
CA ILE A 13 -0.50 1.60 6.51
C ILE A 13 -1.46 0.45 6.77
N LEU A 14 -1.02 -0.81 6.66
CA LEU A 14 -1.90 -1.96 6.93
C LEU A 14 -2.25 -2.08 8.42
N THR A 15 -1.35 -1.69 9.34
CA THR A 15 -1.70 -1.56 10.77
C THR A 15 -2.77 -0.48 10.96
N GLY A 16 -2.64 0.67 10.29
CA GLY A 16 -3.66 1.73 10.31
C GLY A 16 -5.03 1.25 9.81
N VAL A 17 -5.05 0.43 8.75
CA VAL A 17 -6.28 -0.22 8.28
C VAL A 17 -6.89 -1.12 9.36
N TYR A 18 -6.08 -1.90 10.08
CA TYR A 18 -6.53 -2.74 11.18
C TYR A 18 -7.14 -1.90 12.30
N ASP A 19 -6.39 -0.91 12.81
CA ASP A 19 -6.79 -0.06 13.94
C ASP A 19 -8.05 0.75 13.61
N ALA A 20 -8.14 1.28 12.39
CA ALA A 20 -9.32 1.98 11.89
C ALA A 20 -10.56 1.07 11.86
N TRP A 21 -10.38 -0.19 11.47
CA TRP A 21 -11.46 -1.16 11.48
C TRP A 21 -11.89 -1.56 12.89
N GLU A 22 -10.94 -1.73 13.79
CA GLU A 22 -11.18 -2.02 15.20
C GLU A 22 -11.98 -0.89 15.86
N LEU A 23 -11.54 0.38 15.68
CA LEU A 23 -12.26 1.56 16.18
C LEU A 23 -13.68 1.64 15.61
N LYS A 24 -13.85 1.42 14.31
CA LYS A 24 -15.17 1.39 13.67
C LYS A 24 -16.14 0.42 14.35
N ILE A 25 -15.64 -0.74 14.76
CA ILE A 25 -16.46 -1.76 15.45
C ILE A 25 -16.78 -1.32 16.88
N GLN A 26 -15.78 -0.80 17.60
CA GLN A 26 -15.90 -0.38 19.00
C GLN A 26 -16.84 0.83 19.17
N GLU A 27 -16.68 1.86 18.36
CA GLU A 27 -17.44 3.10 18.45
C GLU A 27 -18.69 3.11 17.56
N ARG A 28 -18.89 2.07 16.74
CA ARG A 28 -20.00 1.96 15.78
C ARG A 28 -20.10 3.14 14.81
N CYS A 29 -18.97 3.79 14.52
CA CYS A 29 -18.91 4.91 13.59
C CYS A 29 -18.97 4.45 12.13
N SER A 30 -19.09 5.39 11.19
CA SER A 30 -19.06 5.10 9.76
C SER A 30 -17.62 5.06 9.24
N HIS A 31 -17.34 4.26 8.21
CA HIS A 31 -16.06 4.34 7.48
C HIS A 31 -15.83 5.72 6.83
N ALA A 32 -16.90 6.49 6.60
CA ALA A 32 -16.80 7.86 6.10
C ALA A 32 -16.26 8.86 7.15
N ASP A 33 -16.33 8.50 8.45
CA ASP A 33 -15.82 9.31 9.56
C ASP A 33 -14.35 8.99 9.88
N ILE A 34 -13.74 8.07 9.11
CA ILE A 34 -12.38 7.59 9.31
C ILE A 34 -11.51 7.99 8.13
N TYR A 35 -10.35 8.57 8.42
CA TYR A 35 -9.35 8.99 7.45
C TYR A 35 -7.97 8.48 7.84
N LEU A 36 -7.19 7.99 6.87
CA LEU A 36 -5.81 7.58 7.08
C LEU A 36 -4.85 8.54 6.37
N VAL A 37 -3.75 8.88 7.03
CA VAL A 37 -2.68 9.70 6.45
C VAL A 37 -1.34 8.98 6.51
N SER A 38 -0.55 9.08 5.44
CA SER A 38 0.79 8.51 5.36
C SER A 38 1.84 9.54 5.81
N GLY A 39 2.24 9.45 7.08
CA GLY A 39 3.15 10.40 7.73
C GLY A 39 2.43 11.49 8.50
N GLN A 40 3.21 12.36 9.13
CA GLN A 40 2.66 13.45 9.95
C GLN A 40 1.94 14.48 9.08
N PRO A 41 0.71 14.88 9.44
CA PRO A 41 0.03 15.97 8.75
C PRO A 41 0.72 17.30 9.05
N ASP A 42 0.78 18.21 8.09
CA ASP A 42 1.38 19.53 8.31
C ASP A 42 0.51 20.42 9.22
N ASN A 43 -0.80 20.22 9.19
CA ASN A 43 -1.76 20.94 10.01
C ASN A 43 -2.75 19.96 10.60
N TYR A 44 -3.15 20.23 11.84
CA TYR A 44 -4.22 19.51 12.52
C TYR A 44 -5.54 20.27 12.32
N GLU A 45 -6.55 19.54 11.85
CA GLU A 45 -7.89 20.08 11.66
C GLU A 45 -8.67 20.08 12.99
N LEU A 46 -9.51 21.09 13.17
CA LEU A 46 -10.40 21.15 14.33
C LEU A 46 -11.47 20.04 14.26
N PHE A 47 -11.89 19.56 15.41
CA PHE A 47 -12.92 18.50 15.55
C PHE A 47 -12.51 17.16 14.94
N CYS A 48 -11.20 16.90 14.87
CA CYS A 48 -10.64 15.61 14.48
C CYS A 48 -9.89 14.97 15.65
N ASP A 49 -10.13 13.69 15.88
CA ASP A 49 -9.40 12.87 16.83
C ASP A 49 -8.24 12.19 16.11
N TYR A 50 -7.01 12.50 16.47
CA TYR A 50 -5.81 11.98 15.84
C TYR A 50 -5.26 10.79 16.60
N HIS A 51 -5.05 9.69 15.91
CA HIS A 51 -4.52 8.43 16.40
C HIS A 51 -3.18 8.12 15.75
N THR A 52 -2.09 8.13 16.49
CA THR A 52 -0.79 7.70 15.99
C THR A 52 -0.72 6.18 15.97
N VAL A 53 -0.49 5.61 14.79
CA VAL A 53 -0.41 4.17 14.58
C VAL A 53 1.02 3.69 14.79
N ALA A 54 1.23 2.79 15.75
CA ALA A 54 2.49 2.08 15.92
C ALA A 54 2.50 0.85 14.98
N PRO A 55 3.44 0.75 14.02
CA PRO A 55 3.50 -0.37 13.09
C PRO A 55 3.58 -1.72 13.80
N SER A 56 2.73 -2.66 13.41
CA SER A 56 2.66 -4.02 13.96
C SER A 56 2.58 -5.05 12.84
N ALA A 57 3.61 -5.90 12.72
CA ALA A 57 3.63 -6.97 11.75
C ALA A 57 2.48 -7.98 11.97
N GLU A 58 2.06 -8.20 13.22
CA GLU A 58 0.93 -9.09 13.53
C GLU A 58 -0.39 -8.52 12.99
N LYS A 59 -0.69 -7.24 13.28
CA LYS A 59 -1.93 -6.59 12.80
C LYS A 59 -1.95 -6.49 11.28
N ALA A 60 -0.84 -6.05 10.67
CA ALA A 60 -0.68 -6.01 9.22
C ALA A 60 -0.89 -7.40 8.59
N GLY A 61 -0.30 -8.45 9.16
CA GLY A 61 -0.46 -9.84 8.71
C GLY A 61 -1.91 -10.32 8.75
N LYS A 62 -2.70 -9.91 9.76
CA LYS A 62 -4.14 -10.21 9.83
C LYS A 62 -4.92 -9.55 8.68
N VAL A 63 -4.56 -8.31 8.31
CA VAL A 63 -5.16 -7.62 7.16
C VAL A 63 -4.79 -8.35 5.87
N VAL A 64 -3.50 -8.64 5.64
CA VAL A 64 -3.02 -9.39 4.45
C VAL A 64 -3.74 -10.72 4.30
N SER A 65 -3.81 -11.51 5.37
CA SER A 65 -4.53 -12.80 5.37
C SER A 65 -6.00 -12.65 5.02
N THR A 66 -6.63 -11.57 5.51
CA THR A 66 -8.05 -11.30 5.23
C THR A 66 -8.27 -10.89 3.78
N LEU A 67 -7.40 -10.03 3.22
CA LEU A 67 -7.47 -9.60 1.82
C LEU A 67 -7.27 -10.78 0.88
N ASN A 68 -6.23 -11.58 1.08
CA ASN A 68 -5.97 -12.77 0.26
C ASN A 68 -7.12 -13.77 0.30
N ARG A 69 -7.68 -14.04 1.49
CA ARG A 69 -8.78 -15.01 1.64
C ARG A 69 -10.09 -14.53 1.03
N LYS A 70 -10.44 -13.23 1.17
CA LYS A 70 -11.74 -12.69 0.75
C LYS A 70 -11.75 -12.11 -0.65
N LEU A 71 -10.63 -11.53 -1.09
CA LEU A 71 -10.54 -10.76 -2.33
C LEU A 71 -9.51 -11.34 -3.33
N GLY A 72 -8.65 -12.25 -2.87
CA GLY A 72 -7.63 -12.88 -3.69
C GLY A 72 -6.29 -12.14 -3.69
N HIS A 73 -5.26 -12.86 -4.17
CA HIS A 73 -3.88 -12.39 -4.17
C HIS A 73 -3.68 -11.16 -5.07
N ASP A 74 -4.26 -11.15 -6.26
CA ASP A 74 -4.13 -10.05 -7.23
C ASP A 74 -4.65 -8.70 -6.67
N PHE A 75 -5.73 -8.76 -5.86
CA PHE A 75 -6.21 -7.58 -5.16
C PHE A 75 -5.18 -7.08 -4.14
N TYR A 76 -4.65 -7.99 -3.33
CA TYR A 76 -3.62 -7.66 -2.34
C TYR A 76 -2.36 -7.07 -3.02
N GLU A 77 -1.88 -7.66 -4.10
CA GLU A 77 -0.74 -7.17 -4.87
C GLU A 77 -0.97 -5.75 -5.41
N THR A 78 -2.18 -5.46 -5.89
CA THR A 78 -2.54 -4.10 -6.32
C THR A 78 -2.47 -3.11 -5.14
N ILE A 79 -2.96 -3.48 -3.98
CA ILE A 79 -2.87 -2.67 -2.76
C ILE A 79 -1.41 -2.48 -2.33
N LEU A 80 -0.63 -3.55 -2.29
CA LEU A 80 0.79 -3.52 -1.90
C LEU A 80 1.60 -2.61 -2.83
N THR A 81 1.46 -2.77 -4.14
CA THR A 81 2.17 -1.96 -5.13
C THR A 81 1.77 -0.49 -5.06
N ALA A 82 0.51 -0.18 -4.73
CA ALA A 82 0.08 1.19 -4.47
C ALA A 82 0.74 1.78 -3.21
N ILE A 83 0.86 1.00 -2.14
CA ILE A 83 1.55 1.42 -0.90
C ILE A 83 3.04 1.66 -1.16
N LEU A 84 3.70 0.83 -1.96
CA LEU A 84 5.13 0.95 -2.31
C LEU A 84 5.43 2.17 -3.20
N SER A 85 4.41 2.79 -3.79
CA SER A 85 4.59 4.01 -4.56
C SER A 85 5.04 5.18 -3.68
N ILE A 86 6.04 5.94 -4.15
CA ILE A 86 6.32 7.26 -3.59
C ILE A 86 5.32 8.24 -4.18
N ASP A 87 4.49 8.80 -3.32
CA ASP A 87 3.53 9.81 -3.72
C ASP A 87 4.22 11.16 -3.91
N LEU A 88 4.67 11.42 -5.12
CA LEU A 88 5.29 12.70 -5.50
C LEU A 88 4.27 13.79 -5.84
N SER A 89 2.97 13.49 -5.81
CA SER A 89 1.93 14.43 -6.25
C SER A 89 1.66 15.57 -5.27
N GLY A 90 2.29 15.54 -4.11
CA GLY A 90 2.11 16.56 -3.07
C GLY A 90 0.69 16.60 -2.49
N LYS A 91 0.44 17.60 -1.62
CA LYS A 91 -0.82 17.77 -0.87
C LYS A 91 -2.08 18.02 -1.72
N LYS A 92 -1.95 18.17 -3.03
CA LYS A 92 -3.09 18.42 -3.93
C LYS A 92 -3.89 17.17 -4.27
N LYS A 93 -3.37 15.99 -3.99
CA LYS A 93 -4.04 14.72 -4.26
C LYS A 93 -4.39 14.00 -2.95
N MET A 94 -5.36 13.12 -3.04
CA MET A 94 -5.76 12.23 -1.94
C MET A 94 -4.57 11.44 -1.41
N ASP A 95 -4.43 11.39 -0.08
CA ASP A 95 -3.40 10.58 0.58
C ASP A 95 -3.55 9.10 0.22
N LYS A 96 -2.42 8.43 -0.03
CA LYS A 96 -2.42 7.03 -0.45
C LYS A 96 -2.96 6.09 0.62
N ALA A 97 -2.70 6.37 1.91
CA ALA A 97 -3.19 5.53 3.00
C ALA A 97 -4.73 5.57 3.04
N ASN A 98 -5.32 6.75 2.84
CA ASN A 98 -6.77 6.88 2.75
C ASN A 98 -7.34 6.23 1.49
N ALA A 99 -6.70 6.40 0.34
CA ALA A 99 -7.12 5.73 -0.90
C ALA A 99 -7.12 4.21 -0.74
N VAL A 100 -6.08 3.64 -0.14
CA VAL A 100 -5.97 2.21 0.18
C VAL A 100 -7.08 1.76 1.11
N TYR A 101 -7.29 2.47 2.24
CA TYR A 101 -8.34 2.14 3.20
C TYR A 101 -9.72 2.11 2.56
N GLN A 102 -10.10 3.18 1.88
CA GLN A 102 -11.44 3.28 1.26
C GLN A 102 -11.63 2.29 0.11
N THR A 103 -10.57 1.94 -0.62
CA THR A 103 -10.62 0.88 -1.65
C THR A 103 -10.87 -0.49 -1.02
N ILE A 104 -10.19 -0.81 0.10
CA ILE A 104 -10.41 -2.05 0.85
C ILE A 104 -11.86 -2.11 1.37
N VAL A 105 -12.36 -1.01 1.94
CA VAL A 105 -13.75 -0.89 2.41
C VAL A 105 -14.71 -1.15 1.25
N ALA A 106 -14.53 -0.46 0.11
CA ALA A 106 -15.38 -0.64 -1.06
C ALA A 106 -15.40 -2.09 -1.55
N ALA A 107 -14.24 -2.78 -1.56
CA ALA A 107 -14.14 -4.16 -2.00
C ALA A 107 -14.84 -5.14 -1.04
N LEU A 108 -14.71 -4.94 0.26
CA LEU A 108 -15.28 -5.84 1.27
C LEU A 108 -16.81 -5.70 1.41
N TYR A 109 -17.36 -4.52 1.11
CA TYR A 109 -18.82 -4.28 1.17
C TYR A 109 -19.51 -4.42 -0.19
N SER A 110 -18.77 -4.46 -1.28
CA SER A 110 -19.36 -4.63 -2.62
C SER A 110 -19.63 -6.09 -2.93
N PRO A 111 -20.78 -6.41 -3.54
CA PRO A 111 -21.01 -7.75 -4.08
C PRO A 111 -20.03 -8.11 -5.22
N LYS A 112 -19.36 -7.11 -5.81
CA LYS A 112 -18.35 -7.32 -6.84
C LYS A 112 -17.02 -7.82 -6.27
N GLY A 113 -16.78 -7.69 -4.94
CA GLY A 113 -15.52 -8.07 -4.31
C GLY A 113 -14.32 -7.37 -4.97
N ALA A 114 -13.29 -8.15 -5.32
CA ALA A 114 -12.06 -7.63 -5.96
C ALA A 114 -12.32 -6.87 -7.28
N ARG A 115 -13.39 -7.19 -8.01
CA ARG A 115 -13.73 -6.50 -9.27
C ARG A 115 -14.10 -5.03 -9.10
N VAL A 116 -14.17 -4.51 -7.88
CA VAL A 116 -14.32 -3.06 -7.67
C VAL A 116 -13.15 -2.27 -8.25
N LEU A 117 -11.96 -2.90 -8.39
CA LEU A 117 -10.79 -2.28 -9.01
C LEU A 117 -11.04 -1.84 -10.46
N ASP A 118 -12.03 -2.43 -11.14
CA ASP A 118 -12.42 -2.02 -12.50
C ASP A 118 -13.23 -0.71 -12.51
N SER A 119 -13.70 -0.26 -11.33
CA SER A 119 -14.57 0.91 -11.19
C SER A 119 -13.77 2.21 -11.03
N LEU A 120 -13.02 2.60 -12.08
CA LEU A 120 -12.13 3.78 -12.06
C LEU A 120 -12.87 5.13 -11.93
N SER A 121 -14.19 5.14 -11.97
CA SER A 121 -14.99 6.32 -11.61
C SER A 121 -14.99 6.65 -10.11
N ASN A 122 -14.64 5.67 -9.26
CA ASN A 122 -14.45 5.89 -7.83
C ASN A 122 -13.08 6.53 -7.61
N PRO A 123 -12.99 7.73 -6.97
CA PRO A 123 -11.73 8.45 -6.82
C PRO A 123 -10.68 7.72 -5.99
N TYR A 124 -11.09 6.92 -5.00
CA TYR A 124 -10.18 6.12 -4.17
C TYR A 124 -9.54 5.00 -4.99
N ILE A 125 -10.36 4.27 -5.75
CA ILE A 125 -9.91 3.18 -6.62
C ILE A 125 -9.01 3.73 -7.74
N TYR A 126 -9.39 4.85 -8.35
CA TYR A 126 -8.57 5.50 -9.36
C TYR A 126 -7.20 5.90 -8.80
N ARG A 127 -7.16 6.42 -7.56
CA ARG A 127 -5.91 6.76 -6.89
C ARG A 127 -5.01 5.55 -6.64
N VAL A 128 -5.58 4.45 -6.16
CA VAL A 128 -4.84 3.17 -5.98
C VAL A 128 -4.30 2.68 -7.32
N PHE A 129 -5.11 2.75 -8.40
CA PHE A 129 -4.69 2.38 -9.74
C PHE A 129 -3.50 3.23 -10.24
N GLU A 130 -3.55 4.57 -10.09
CA GLU A 130 -2.43 5.46 -10.47
C GLU A 130 -1.13 5.06 -9.76
N LEU A 131 -1.20 4.89 -8.44
CA LEU A 131 -0.05 4.57 -7.59
C LEU A 131 0.54 3.19 -7.92
N SER A 132 -0.32 2.17 -8.02
CA SER A 132 0.07 0.81 -8.37
C SER A 132 0.74 0.78 -9.75
N ARG A 133 0.12 1.40 -10.75
CA ARG A 133 0.66 1.45 -12.12
C ARG A 133 2.05 2.12 -12.16
N ALA A 134 2.26 3.20 -11.40
CA ALA A 134 3.54 3.89 -11.35
C ALA A 134 4.66 2.95 -10.83
N THR A 135 4.39 2.23 -9.75
CA THR A 135 5.35 1.28 -9.15
C THR A 135 5.62 0.08 -10.06
N VAL A 136 4.57 -0.53 -10.60
CA VAL A 136 4.69 -1.70 -11.49
C VAL A 136 5.43 -1.35 -12.78
N SER A 137 5.12 -0.20 -13.39
CA SER A 137 5.80 0.28 -14.60
C SER A 137 7.29 0.49 -14.36
N GLU A 138 7.67 1.12 -13.23
CA GLU A 138 9.07 1.33 -12.88
C GLU A 138 9.79 0.00 -12.63
N ALA A 139 9.18 -0.90 -11.85
CA ALA A 139 9.75 -2.24 -11.61
C ALA A 139 9.94 -3.02 -12.93
N HIS A 140 8.99 -2.93 -13.86
CA HIS A 140 9.12 -3.55 -15.17
C HIS A 140 10.30 -3.01 -15.97
N HIS A 141 10.48 -1.69 -16.00
CA HIS A 141 11.64 -1.06 -16.63
C HIS A 141 12.96 -1.53 -16.00
N LEU A 142 13.04 -1.53 -14.67
CA LEU A 142 14.23 -1.97 -13.96
C LEU A 142 14.56 -3.44 -14.22
N LYS A 143 13.58 -4.34 -14.27
CA LYS A 143 13.76 -5.75 -14.65
C LYS A 143 14.44 -5.90 -16.03
N GLY A 144 14.11 -5.03 -16.98
CA GLY A 144 14.68 -5.06 -18.33
C GLY A 144 16.09 -4.46 -18.44
N PHE A 145 16.41 -3.46 -17.63
CA PHE A 145 17.66 -2.69 -17.73
C PHE A 145 18.69 -3.00 -16.67
N LEU A 146 18.33 -3.69 -15.60
CA LEU A 146 19.24 -4.04 -14.53
C LEU A 146 20.35 -4.96 -15.04
N ARG A 147 21.59 -4.65 -14.70
CA ARG A 147 22.78 -5.44 -15.02
C ARG A 147 23.52 -5.79 -13.74
N PHE A 148 23.90 -7.06 -13.63
CA PHE A 148 24.70 -7.56 -12.53
C PHE A 148 26.16 -7.62 -12.92
N SER A 149 27.03 -7.29 -11.97
CA SER A 149 28.46 -7.54 -12.02
C SER A 149 28.78 -8.62 -11.01
N GLU A 150 29.54 -9.60 -11.41
CA GLU A 150 30.02 -10.67 -10.52
C GLU A 150 31.22 -10.19 -9.72
N LEU A 151 31.19 -10.34 -8.40
CA LEU A 151 32.28 -10.09 -7.50
C LEU A 151 33.20 -11.31 -7.44
N GLN A 152 34.43 -11.14 -6.91
CA GLN A 152 35.47 -12.20 -6.82
C GLN A 152 35.03 -13.46 -6.06
N ASN A 153 33.98 -13.37 -5.25
CA ASN A 153 33.40 -14.47 -4.46
C ASN A 153 32.14 -15.09 -5.11
N GLY A 154 31.86 -14.77 -6.38
CA GLY A 154 30.68 -15.28 -7.09
C GLY A 154 29.37 -14.53 -6.82
N ILE A 155 29.36 -13.52 -5.92
CA ILE A 155 28.17 -12.74 -5.61
C ILE A 155 27.83 -11.81 -6.76
N LEU A 156 26.58 -11.83 -7.20
CA LEU A 156 26.03 -10.90 -8.17
C LEU A 156 25.63 -9.58 -7.50
N PHE A 157 26.17 -8.48 -7.98
CA PHE A 157 25.96 -7.14 -7.45
C PHE A 157 25.39 -6.20 -8.51
N SER A 158 24.41 -5.37 -8.13
CA SER A 158 23.90 -4.29 -8.96
C SER A 158 23.48 -3.09 -8.12
N THR A 159 23.57 -1.89 -8.68
CA THR A 159 23.11 -0.65 -8.04
C THR A 159 21.93 -0.08 -8.81
N ILE A 160 20.85 0.25 -8.11
CA ILE A 160 19.65 0.87 -8.68
C ILE A 160 19.26 2.12 -7.90
N HIS A 161 18.58 3.05 -8.56
CA HIS A 161 18.07 4.29 -7.96
C HIS A 161 16.59 4.48 -8.35
N PRO A 162 15.69 3.62 -7.86
CA PRO A 162 14.29 3.72 -8.19
C PRO A 162 13.65 4.95 -7.52
N LYS A 163 12.61 5.49 -8.16
CA LYS A 163 11.76 6.54 -7.57
C LYS A 163 10.78 5.95 -6.56
N ASN A 164 10.16 4.81 -6.91
CA ASN A 164 9.27 4.08 -6.03
C ASN A 164 10.03 2.99 -5.26
N ASN A 165 9.47 2.48 -4.18
CA ASN A 165 10.06 1.33 -3.48
C ASN A 165 9.83 0.04 -4.28
N ALA A 166 10.51 -0.08 -5.42
CA ALA A 166 10.41 -1.22 -6.33
C ALA A 166 11.23 -2.44 -5.87
N LEU A 167 12.10 -2.29 -4.86
CA LEU A 167 13.01 -3.34 -4.43
C LEU A 167 12.31 -4.66 -4.05
N PRO A 168 11.17 -4.68 -3.31
CA PRO A 168 10.49 -5.94 -3.00
C PRO A 168 10.05 -6.70 -4.25
N ILE A 169 9.55 -5.99 -5.28
CA ILE A 169 9.09 -6.58 -6.55
C ILE A 169 10.27 -7.11 -7.37
N LEU A 170 11.41 -6.42 -7.31
CA LEU A 170 12.63 -6.82 -8.00
C LEU A 170 13.28 -8.03 -7.31
N ALA A 171 13.32 -8.02 -5.97
CA ALA A 171 13.90 -9.10 -5.19
C ALA A 171 13.20 -10.44 -5.48
N GLU A 172 11.86 -10.46 -5.44
CA GLU A 172 11.07 -11.65 -5.80
C GLU A 172 11.44 -12.17 -7.21
N HIS A 173 11.42 -11.26 -8.21
CA HIS A 173 11.73 -11.63 -9.59
C HIS A 173 13.14 -12.22 -9.76
N PHE A 174 14.16 -11.65 -9.10
CA PHE A 174 15.53 -12.12 -9.27
C PHE A 174 15.85 -13.32 -8.40
N THR A 175 15.20 -13.49 -7.24
CA THR A 175 15.27 -14.73 -6.46
C THR A 175 14.76 -15.93 -7.26
N ASP A 176 13.65 -15.76 -7.97
CA ASP A 176 13.12 -16.82 -8.84
C ASP A 176 14.03 -17.12 -10.04
N ARG A 177 14.72 -16.10 -10.56
CA ARG A 177 15.63 -16.25 -11.71
C ARG A 177 16.99 -16.85 -11.34
N PHE A 178 17.46 -16.60 -10.12
CA PHE A 178 18.76 -17.05 -9.62
C PHE A 178 18.61 -17.84 -8.32
N PRO A 179 17.96 -19.01 -8.34
CA PRO A 179 17.60 -19.73 -7.11
C PRO A 179 18.77 -20.37 -6.39
N GLN A 180 19.99 -20.33 -6.92
CA GLN A 180 21.20 -20.91 -6.33
C GLN A 180 22.22 -19.86 -5.86
N GLU A 181 21.86 -18.57 -5.88
CA GLU A 181 22.75 -17.48 -5.51
C GLU A 181 22.26 -16.65 -4.33
#